data_c42c90053f54248fe38f35a8a9056840
#
_entry.id   c42c90053f54248fe38f35a8a9056840
#
_cell.length_a   1.000
_cell.length_b   1.000
_cell.length_c   1.000
_cell.angle_alpha   90.00
_cell.angle_beta   90.00
_cell.angle_gamma   90.00
#
_symmetry.space_group_name_H-M   'P 1'
#
loop_
_entity.id
_entity.type
_entity.pdbx_description
1 polymer ?
#
loop_
_entity_poly.entity_id
_entity_poly.type
_entity_poly.pdbx_seq_one_letter_code
_entity_poly.pdbx_strand_id
1 'polypeptide(L)'
;MRMSSYKLAFECSNNEAEYEALIVGLKILKKLGGKKIYVYGDSEVVIKEVKGEYQAKHPRMRAYRNALLDILKTFSEYTLSLIPRT
;
A
#
# COMPACT_ATOMS: atom_id res chain seq x y z
N MET A 1 -0.76 -26.34 -3.41
CA MET A 1 -1.72 -25.27 -3.52
C MET A 1 -1.05 -23.94 -3.76
N ARG A 2 -1.64 -23.14 -4.52
CA ARG A 2 -1.01 -21.89 -4.71
C ARG A 2 -1.95 -20.79 -4.45
N MET A 3 -1.44 -19.71 -3.94
CA MET A 3 -2.22 -18.54 -3.69
C MET A 3 -1.86 -17.48 -4.69
N SER A 4 -2.86 -16.94 -5.32
CA SER A 4 -2.66 -15.81 -6.21
C SER A 4 -2.97 -14.50 -5.52
N SER A 5 -3.49 -14.56 -4.31
CA SER A 5 -3.87 -13.36 -3.56
C SER A 5 -3.12 -13.28 -2.24
N TYR A 6 -2.68 -12.09 -1.90
CA TYR A 6 -2.01 -11.82 -0.64
C TYR A 6 -2.65 -10.64 0.04
N LYS A 7 -2.57 -10.62 1.34
CA LYS A 7 -3.15 -9.58 2.16
C LYS A 7 -2.05 -8.92 2.99
N LEU A 8 -2.00 -7.60 2.97
CA LEU A 8 -1.12 -6.83 3.83
C LEU A 8 -1.96 -5.94 4.72
N ALA A 9 -1.68 -5.94 6.01
CA ALA A 9 -2.37 -5.09 6.96
C ALA A 9 -1.35 -4.50 7.92
N PHE A 10 -1.37 -3.19 8.06
CA PHE A 10 -0.45 -2.49 8.94
C PHE A 10 -1.18 -1.48 9.78
N GLU A 11 -0.75 -1.36 11.03
CA GLU A 11 -1.25 -0.32 11.91
C GLU A 11 -0.07 0.57 12.28
N CYS A 12 -0.11 1.81 11.83
CA CYS A 12 0.92 2.78 12.11
C CYS A 12 0.28 4.12 12.41
N SER A 13 0.82 4.82 13.39
CA SER A 13 0.34 6.17 13.72
C SER A 13 1.04 7.23 12.90
N ASN A 14 2.07 6.88 12.15
CA ASN A 14 2.88 7.81 11.37
C ASN A 14 2.73 7.48 9.89
N ASN A 15 2.35 8.49 9.09
CA ASN A 15 2.10 8.27 7.68
C ASN A 15 3.35 7.83 6.92
N GLU A 16 4.51 8.39 7.26
CA GLU A 16 5.75 7.97 6.61
C GLU A 16 6.07 6.53 6.91
N ALA A 17 5.91 6.13 8.18
CA ALA A 17 6.18 4.76 8.57
C ALA A 17 5.23 3.80 7.85
N GLU A 18 3.98 4.19 7.66
CA GLU A 18 3.04 3.34 6.96
C GLU A 18 3.43 3.19 5.49
N TYR A 19 3.83 4.28 4.84
CA TYR A 19 4.31 4.19 3.47
C TYR A 19 5.50 3.25 3.36
N GLU A 20 6.48 3.41 4.26
CA GLU A 20 7.67 2.57 4.23
C GLU A 20 7.32 1.10 4.44
N ALA A 21 6.43 0.83 5.40
CA ALA A 21 6.01 -0.54 5.66
C ALA A 21 5.30 -1.15 4.46
N LEU A 22 4.44 -0.39 3.82
CA LEU A 22 3.73 -0.86 2.65
C LEU A 22 4.69 -1.16 1.49
N ILE A 23 5.65 -0.26 1.28
CA ILE A 23 6.63 -0.46 0.20
C ILE A 23 7.43 -1.73 0.43
N VAL A 24 7.94 -1.92 1.65
CA VAL A 24 8.72 -3.11 1.97
C VAL A 24 7.86 -4.37 1.82
N GLY A 25 6.63 -4.33 2.35
CA GLY A 25 5.73 -5.47 2.26
C GLY A 25 5.41 -5.84 0.83
N LEU A 26 5.17 -4.84 -0.03
CA LEU A 26 4.87 -5.10 -1.42
C LEU A 26 6.06 -5.68 -2.17
N LYS A 27 7.27 -5.22 -1.84
CA LYS A 27 8.47 -5.79 -2.45
C LYS A 27 8.62 -7.26 -2.10
N ILE A 28 8.32 -7.62 -0.85
CA ILE A 28 8.37 -9.01 -0.42
C ILE A 28 7.33 -9.85 -1.19
N LEU A 29 6.09 -9.34 -1.28
CA LEU A 29 5.05 -10.04 -2.01
C LEU A 29 5.40 -10.21 -3.48
N LYS A 30 6.04 -9.21 -4.06
CA LYS A 30 6.48 -9.30 -5.45
C LYS A 30 7.48 -10.43 -5.62
N LYS A 31 8.42 -10.57 -4.68
CA LYS A 31 9.39 -11.66 -4.70
C LYS A 31 8.72 -13.02 -4.57
N LEU A 32 7.62 -13.08 -3.81
CA LEU A 32 6.89 -14.33 -3.61
C LEU A 32 6.00 -14.68 -4.80
N GLY A 33 5.94 -13.82 -5.82
CA GLY A 33 5.16 -14.09 -7.01
C GLY A 33 3.70 -13.73 -6.89
N GLY A 34 3.34 -12.84 -5.96
CA GLY A 34 1.97 -12.40 -5.81
C GLY A 34 1.49 -11.68 -7.05
N LYS A 35 0.26 -11.96 -7.48
CA LYS A 35 -0.32 -11.30 -8.64
C LYS A 35 -1.48 -10.41 -8.26
N LYS A 36 -2.32 -10.87 -7.35
CA LYS A 36 -3.45 -10.09 -6.85
C LYS A 36 -3.20 -9.81 -5.37
N ILE A 37 -3.29 -8.55 -4.99
CA ILE A 37 -3.02 -8.19 -3.60
C ILE A 37 -4.14 -7.33 -3.04
N TYR A 38 -4.35 -7.46 -1.76
CA TYR A 38 -5.26 -6.62 -1.00
C TYR A 38 -4.45 -5.92 0.06
N VAL A 39 -4.45 -4.60 0.02
CA VAL A 39 -3.66 -3.79 0.94
C VAL A 39 -4.60 -3.11 1.92
N TYR A 40 -4.41 -3.36 3.20
CA TYR A 40 -5.19 -2.72 4.26
C TYR A 40 -4.27 -1.85 5.08
N GLY A 41 -4.56 -0.58 5.15
CA GLY A 41 -3.77 0.37 5.93
C GLY A 41 -4.61 1.02 6.99
N ASP A 42 -3.97 1.44 8.07
CA ASP A 42 -4.65 2.09 9.18
C ASP A 42 -4.76 3.60 8.96
N SER A 43 -3.93 4.17 8.11
CA SER A 43 -3.93 5.60 7.87
C SER A 43 -4.87 5.96 6.73
N GLU A 44 -5.94 6.65 7.03
CA GLU A 44 -6.86 7.13 6.02
C GLU A 44 -6.16 8.06 5.04
N VAL A 45 -5.24 8.89 5.55
CA VAL A 45 -4.52 9.84 4.73
C VAL A 45 -3.70 9.13 3.67
N VAL A 46 -2.94 8.11 4.09
CA VAL A 46 -2.09 7.36 3.16
C VAL A 46 -2.93 6.66 2.11
N ILE A 47 -3.98 5.96 2.54
CA ILE A 47 -4.81 5.21 1.61
C ILE A 47 -5.47 6.14 0.59
N LYS A 48 -5.97 7.28 1.04
CA LYS A 48 -6.64 8.21 0.13
C LYS A 48 -5.66 8.94 -0.78
N GLU A 49 -4.45 9.20 -0.30
CA GLU A 49 -3.41 9.78 -1.16
C GLU A 49 -3.04 8.81 -2.28
N VAL A 50 -2.88 7.53 -1.94
CA VAL A 50 -2.51 6.54 -2.95
C VAL A 50 -3.65 6.35 -3.95
N LYS A 51 -4.90 6.40 -3.50
CA LYS A 51 -6.05 6.30 -4.39
C LYS A 51 -6.26 7.55 -5.25
N GLY A 52 -5.60 8.66 -4.91
CA GLY A 52 -5.76 9.90 -5.64
C GLY A 52 -6.88 10.79 -5.11
N GLU A 53 -7.50 10.44 -4.00
CA GLU A 53 -8.57 11.25 -3.42
C GLU A 53 -8.03 12.44 -2.64
N TYR A 54 -6.82 12.33 -2.10
CA TYR A 54 -6.15 13.43 -1.41
C TYR A 54 -4.86 13.74 -2.15
N GLN A 55 -4.53 15.02 -2.22
CA GLN A 55 -3.24 15.43 -2.77
C GLN A 55 -2.18 15.37 -1.68
N ALA A 56 -1.05 14.74 -2.01
CA ALA A 56 0.09 14.74 -1.12
C ALA A 56 0.82 16.06 -1.28
N LYS A 57 0.67 16.97 -0.31
CA LYS A 57 1.25 18.31 -0.40
C LYS A 57 2.71 18.32 -0.02
N HIS A 58 3.11 17.46 0.89
CA HIS A 58 4.49 17.40 1.34
C HIS A 58 5.33 16.64 0.30
N PRO A 59 6.49 17.20 -0.12
CA PRO A 59 7.31 16.54 -1.15
C PRO A 59 7.72 15.13 -0.80
N ARG A 60 8.04 14.87 0.48
CA ARG A 60 8.43 13.54 0.92
C ARG A 60 7.28 12.56 0.78
N MET A 61 6.09 12.99 1.13
CA MET A 61 4.90 12.13 0.99
C MET A 61 4.60 11.83 -0.47
N ARG A 62 4.81 12.81 -1.35
CA ARG A 62 4.63 12.58 -2.78
C ARG A 62 5.63 11.55 -3.29
N ALA A 63 6.87 11.63 -2.82
CA ALA A 63 7.89 10.66 -3.23
C ALA A 63 7.50 9.25 -2.79
N TYR A 64 7.05 9.09 -1.56
CA TYR A 64 6.59 7.80 -1.06
C TYR A 64 5.40 7.29 -1.88
N ARG A 65 4.42 8.18 -2.13
CA ARG A 65 3.25 7.78 -2.89
C ARG A 65 3.63 7.32 -4.28
N ASN A 66 4.51 8.06 -4.95
CA ASN A 66 4.92 7.70 -6.30
C ASN A 66 5.67 6.37 -6.32
N ALA A 67 6.54 6.15 -5.34
CA ALA A 67 7.26 4.88 -5.22
C ALA A 67 6.29 3.72 -5.00
N LEU A 68 5.30 3.92 -4.13
CA LEU A 68 4.32 2.90 -3.84
C LEU A 68 3.47 2.58 -5.08
N LEU A 69 3.03 3.60 -5.80
CA LEU A 69 2.25 3.41 -7.01
C LEU A 69 3.04 2.66 -8.08
N ASP A 70 4.32 2.97 -8.21
CA ASP A 70 5.16 2.27 -9.18
C ASP A 70 5.22 0.77 -8.86
N ILE A 71 5.33 0.43 -7.59
CA ILE A 71 5.35 -0.97 -7.18
C ILE A 71 3.99 -1.63 -7.44
N LEU A 72 2.91 -0.93 -7.09
CA LEU A 72 1.57 -1.47 -7.30
C LEU A 72 1.29 -1.78 -8.76
N LYS A 73 1.82 -0.96 -9.66
CA LYS A 73 1.62 -1.18 -11.09
C LYS A 73 2.23 -2.48 -11.59
N THR A 74 3.15 -3.06 -10.83
CA THR A 74 3.79 -4.31 -11.23
C THR A 74 2.93 -5.53 -10.90
N PHE A 75 1.85 -5.35 -10.17
CA PHE A 75 0.92 -6.43 -9.86
C PHE A 75 -0.24 -6.44 -10.85
N SER A 76 -0.82 -7.62 -11.07
CA SER A 76 -1.95 -7.74 -11.99
C SER A 76 -3.17 -6.99 -11.47
N GLU A 77 -3.45 -7.12 -10.19
CA GLU A 77 -4.57 -6.44 -9.55
C GLU A 77 -4.19 -6.06 -8.14
N TYR A 78 -4.71 -4.93 -7.69
CA TYR A 78 -4.54 -4.55 -6.30
C TYR A 78 -5.77 -3.80 -5.82
N THR A 79 -6.03 -3.91 -4.53
CA THR A 79 -7.13 -3.19 -3.87
C THR A 79 -6.57 -2.53 -2.63
N LEU A 80 -6.92 -1.27 -2.44
CA LEU A 80 -6.49 -0.50 -1.27
C LEU A 80 -7.72 -0.23 -0.41
N SER A 81 -7.61 -0.52 0.88
CA SER A 81 -8.71 -0.32 1.81
C SER A 81 -8.18 0.07 3.17
N LEU A 82 -9.04 0.74 3.93
CA LEU A 82 -8.73 1.00 5.32
C LEU A 82 -9.00 -0.25 6.14
N ILE A 83 -8.24 -0.43 7.22
CA ILE A 83 -8.48 -1.54 8.14
C ILE A 83 -9.84 -1.31 8.79
N PRO A 84 -10.75 -2.32 8.73
CA PRO A 84 -12.07 -2.15 9.35
C PRO A 84 -11.95 -1.95 10.85
N ARG A 85 -12.79 -1.09 11.38
CA ARG A 85 -12.86 -0.85 12.81
C ARG A 85 -14.21 -1.26 13.32
N THR A 86 -14.19 -1.93 14.43
CA THR A 86 -15.42 -2.39 15.07
C THR A 86 -15.72 -1.63 16.33
#